data_9da7f50b782eeba39ad0ea320741f990
#
_entry.id   9da7f50b782eeba39ad0ea320741f990
#
_cell.length_a   1.000
_cell.length_b   1.000
_cell.length_c   1.000
_cell.angle_alpha   90.00
_cell.angle_beta   90.00
_cell.angle_gamma   90.00
#
_symmetry.space_group_name_H-M   'P 1'
#
loop_
_entity.id
_entity.type
_entity.pdbx_description
1 polymer ?
#
loop_
_entity_poly.entity_id
_entity_poly.type
_entity_poly.pdbx_seq_one_letter_code
_entity_poly.pdbx_strand_id
1 'polypeptide(L)'
;MAFDGLRRVSGAKDGGRDALGGLDERFFFFFEETDFCRQVRGKKLRVMHLPQVRVWHGQGQTARQVSVAARVEYWRSRYIYFTKNNGLAARMILVCGLLLRLLFDSVAAGLCVLLTLGRSERWRNRWRVCSALIVWHLRGRPREAGLPR
;
A
#
# COMPACT_ATOMS: atom_id res chain seq x y z
N MET A 1 -9.24 3.05 15.52
CA MET A 1 -9.10 1.99 16.55
C MET A 1 -8.10 0.95 16.07
N ALA A 2 -6.83 1.22 16.08
CA ALA A 2 -5.84 0.20 15.71
C ALA A 2 -4.45 0.76 15.97
N PHE A 3 -3.86 0.56 17.05
CA PHE A 3 -2.42 0.61 17.35
C PHE A 3 -2.13 0.74 18.85
N ASP A 4 -3.04 0.22 19.68
CA ASP A 4 -2.72 0.05 21.10
C ASP A 4 -1.80 -1.18 21.34
N GLY A 5 -1.63 -2.04 20.33
CA GLY A 5 -0.75 -3.20 20.39
C GLY A 5 0.75 -2.89 20.40
N LEU A 6 1.17 -1.69 19.96
CA LEU A 6 2.58 -1.27 19.98
C LEU A 6 3.00 -0.66 21.35
N ARG A 7 2.07 -0.44 22.26
CA ARG A 7 2.36 0.10 23.60
C ARG A 7 3.01 -0.89 24.55
N ARG A 8 3.05 -2.18 24.25
CA ARG A 8 3.56 -3.21 25.16
C ARG A 8 4.78 -3.97 24.66
N VAL A 9 5.67 -3.33 23.94
CA VAL A 9 7.07 -3.80 23.92
C VAL A 9 7.81 -3.02 25.01
N SER A 10 7.37 -3.26 26.24
CA SER A 10 8.03 -2.80 27.47
C SER A 10 9.32 -3.58 27.66
N GLY A 11 10.42 -3.01 27.24
CA GLY A 11 11.78 -3.55 27.39
C GLY A 11 12.82 -2.72 26.66
N ALA A 12 12.45 -1.93 25.67
CA ALA A 12 13.30 -0.87 25.17
C ALA A 12 13.03 0.38 26.01
N LYS A 13 14.03 0.85 26.77
CA LYS A 13 14.03 2.17 27.41
C LYS A 13 13.44 3.17 26.40
N ASP A 14 12.53 4.03 26.83
CA ASP A 14 11.78 5.00 26.03
C ASP A 14 12.59 5.83 25.01
N GLY A 15 13.90 5.92 25.18
CA GLY A 15 14.83 6.59 24.27
C GLY A 15 14.93 6.00 22.83
N GLY A 16 14.37 4.82 22.55
CA GLY A 16 14.42 4.22 21.20
C GLY A 16 13.31 4.72 20.27
N ARG A 17 12.15 5.12 20.80
CA ARG A 17 11.01 5.66 20.04
C ARG A 17 11.23 7.13 19.67
N ASP A 18 11.67 7.92 20.63
CA ASP A 18 11.94 9.34 20.45
C ASP A 18 13.10 9.58 19.48
N ALA A 19 14.09 8.68 19.48
CA ALA A 19 15.21 8.71 18.54
C ALA A 19 14.83 8.38 17.08
N LEU A 20 13.64 7.78 16.84
CA LEU A 20 13.15 7.38 15.51
C LEU A 20 12.05 8.29 14.97
N GLY A 21 11.52 9.22 15.78
CA GLY A 21 10.45 10.14 15.37
C GLY A 21 9.09 9.48 15.07
N GLY A 22 8.91 8.22 15.45
CA GLY A 22 7.65 7.49 15.23
C GLY A 22 7.41 7.04 13.79
N LEU A 23 6.14 6.82 13.45
CA LEU A 23 5.71 6.49 12.09
C LEU A 23 5.68 7.77 11.22
N ASP A 24 6.10 7.65 9.98
CA ASP A 24 6.10 8.76 9.03
C ASP A 24 4.66 9.07 8.57
N GLU A 25 4.12 10.23 8.94
CA GLU A 25 2.75 10.67 8.67
C GLU A 25 2.40 10.82 7.18
N ARG A 26 3.41 10.76 6.29
CA ARG A 26 3.19 10.74 4.84
C ARG A 26 2.50 9.45 4.38
N PHE A 27 2.62 8.38 5.18
CA PHE A 27 1.92 7.12 4.97
C PHE A 27 0.60 7.14 5.71
N PHE A 28 -0.50 7.29 4.98
CA PHE A 28 -1.84 7.23 5.57
C PHE A 28 -2.29 5.79 5.82
N PHE A 29 -1.96 4.90 4.89
CA PHE A 29 -2.31 3.48 4.94
C PHE A 29 -1.34 2.68 4.06
N PHE A 30 -0.85 1.54 4.51
CA PHE A 30 0.19 0.74 3.90
C PHE A 30 1.60 1.36 3.94
N PHE A 31 2.59 0.53 4.07
CA PHE A 31 4.04 0.83 4.09
C PHE A 31 4.55 1.59 5.33
N GLU A 32 3.70 2.07 6.22
CA GLU A 32 4.10 2.73 7.47
C GLU A 32 4.99 1.83 8.33
N GLU A 33 4.60 0.57 8.49
CA GLU A 33 5.36 -0.44 9.25
C GLU A 33 6.66 -0.82 8.54
N THR A 34 6.59 -0.96 7.20
CA THR A 34 7.76 -1.31 6.38
C THR A 34 8.81 -0.20 6.44
N ASP A 35 8.38 1.05 6.35
CA ASP A 35 9.26 2.21 6.47
C ASP A 35 9.86 2.32 7.86
N PHE A 36 9.05 2.11 8.91
CA PHE A 36 9.50 2.11 10.28
C PHE A 36 10.55 1.02 10.55
N CYS A 37 10.29 -0.22 10.12
CA CYS A 37 11.27 -1.31 10.23
C CYS A 37 12.59 -0.99 9.51
N ARG A 38 12.53 -0.31 8.37
CA ARG A 38 13.73 0.14 7.66
C ARG A 38 14.49 1.21 8.43
N GLN A 39 13.80 2.17 9.05
CA GLN A 39 14.42 3.20 9.90
C GLN A 39 15.12 2.56 11.12
N VAL A 40 14.44 1.61 11.80
CA VAL A 40 15.01 0.85 12.92
C VAL A 40 16.32 0.17 12.51
N ARG A 41 16.32 -0.52 11.36
CA ARG A 41 17.52 -1.19 10.83
C ARG A 41 18.62 -0.20 10.45
N GLY A 42 18.26 0.96 9.90
CA GLY A 42 19.21 2.05 9.59
C GLY A 42 19.95 2.57 10.82
N LYS A 43 19.32 2.51 11.98
CA LYS A 43 19.94 2.84 13.29
C LYS A 43 20.66 1.64 13.92
N LYS A 44 20.91 0.55 13.18
CA LYS A 44 21.55 -0.69 13.65
C LYS A 44 20.78 -1.40 14.79
N LEU A 45 19.50 -1.07 14.95
CA LEU A 45 18.61 -1.76 15.89
C LEU A 45 18.01 -3.01 15.25
N ARG A 46 17.56 -3.95 16.08
CA ARG A 46 16.98 -5.21 15.61
C ARG A 46 15.45 -5.10 15.53
N VAL A 47 14.89 -5.61 14.45
CA VAL A 47 13.46 -5.92 14.35
C VAL A 47 13.29 -7.39 14.66
N MET A 48 12.51 -7.71 15.69
CA MET A 48 12.30 -9.08 16.13
C MET A 48 10.83 -9.48 15.96
N HIS A 49 10.62 -10.71 15.50
CA HIS A 49 9.31 -11.34 15.53
C HIS A 49 9.12 -12.06 16.87
N LEU A 50 8.00 -11.77 17.55
CA LEU A 50 7.64 -12.41 18.82
C LEU A 50 6.51 -13.42 18.57
N PRO A 51 6.80 -14.71 18.44
CA PRO A 51 5.81 -15.73 18.10
C PRO A 51 4.76 -15.97 19.20
N GLN A 52 5.06 -15.53 20.43
CA GLN A 52 4.16 -15.63 21.59
C GLN A 52 3.02 -14.60 21.54
N VAL A 53 3.21 -13.51 20.79
CA VAL A 53 2.21 -12.45 20.63
C VAL A 53 1.27 -12.79 19.49
N ARG A 54 -0.01 -13.00 19.81
CA ARG A 54 -1.06 -13.25 18.82
C ARG A 54 -1.95 -12.03 18.70
N VAL A 55 -2.14 -11.55 17.47
CA VAL A 55 -3.04 -10.44 17.14
C VAL A 55 -4.08 -10.95 16.16
N TRP A 56 -5.35 -10.72 16.47
CA TRP A 56 -6.44 -10.98 15.54
C TRP A 56 -6.56 -9.81 14.56
N HIS A 57 -6.30 -10.08 13.31
CA HIS A 57 -6.36 -9.07 12.26
C HIS A 57 -7.40 -9.50 11.21
N GLY A 58 -8.49 -8.73 11.09
CA GLY A 58 -9.50 -8.91 10.04
C GLY A 58 -8.97 -8.51 8.67
N GLN A 59 -8.01 -9.28 8.13
CA GLN A 59 -7.34 -8.95 6.88
C GLN A 59 -8.32 -8.70 5.73
N GLY A 60 -8.18 -7.56 5.10
CA GLY A 60 -8.83 -7.25 3.84
C GLY A 60 -10.32 -6.90 3.93
N GLN A 61 -10.95 -6.82 5.10
CA GLN A 61 -12.37 -6.46 5.20
C GLN A 61 -12.63 -5.06 4.64
N THR A 62 -11.88 -4.07 5.08
CA THR A 62 -11.98 -2.69 4.57
C THR A 62 -11.56 -2.60 3.09
N ALA A 63 -10.50 -3.29 2.70
CA ALA A 63 -10.00 -3.29 1.33
C ALA A 63 -10.96 -3.97 0.33
N ARG A 64 -11.76 -4.93 0.77
CA ARG A 64 -12.79 -5.57 -0.06
C ARG A 64 -13.96 -4.63 -0.35
N GLN A 65 -14.38 -3.83 0.62
CA GLN A 65 -15.48 -2.87 0.47
C GLN A 65 -15.12 -1.67 -0.42
N VAL A 66 -13.86 -1.20 -0.37
CA VAL A 66 -13.37 -0.02 -1.10
C VAL A 66 -12.18 -0.36 -2.01
N SER A 67 -12.33 -1.39 -2.83
CA SER A 67 -11.23 -2.01 -3.58
C SER A 67 -10.41 -1.04 -4.45
N VAL A 68 -11.04 -0.07 -5.12
CA VAL A 68 -10.34 0.93 -5.95
C VAL A 68 -9.58 1.93 -5.09
N ALA A 69 -10.24 2.51 -4.09
CA ALA A 69 -9.63 3.50 -3.19
C ALA A 69 -8.45 2.90 -2.40
N ALA A 70 -8.60 1.68 -1.90
CA ALA A 70 -7.53 0.96 -1.22
C ALA A 70 -6.33 0.67 -2.15
N ARG A 71 -6.60 0.36 -3.44
CA ARG A 71 -5.53 0.16 -4.44
C ARG A 71 -4.81 1.46 -4.76
N VAL A 72 -5.54 2.56 -4.89
CA VAL A 72 -4.95 3.89 -5.08
C VAL A 72 -4.03 4.23 -3.90
N GLU A 73 -4.50 4.03 -2.66
CA GLU A 73 -3.71 4.32 -1.47
C GLU A 73 -2.45 3.43 -1.36
N TYR A 74 -2.59 2.13 -1.68
CA TYR A 74 -1.45 1.22 -1.73
C TYR A 74 -0.35 1.70 -2.70
N TRP A 75 -0.73 2.11 -3.91
CA TRP A 75 0.24 2.59 -4.89
C TRP A 75 0.81 3.96 -4.54
N ARG A 76 0.01 4.84 -3.94
CA ARG A 76 0.48 6.13 -3.40
C ARG A 76 1.56 5.92 -2.35
N SER A 77 1.28 5.11 -1.34
CA SER A 77 2.23 4.80 -0.27
C SER A 77 3.49 4.13 -0.80
N ARG A 78 3.33 3.22 -1.76
CA ARG A 78 4.48 2.58 -2.41
C ARG A 78 5.36 3.59 -3.16
N TYR A 79 4.78 4.57 -3.84
CA TYR A 79 5.55 5.62 -4.50
C TYR A 79 6.28 6.52 -3.49
N ILE A 80 5.65 6.88 -2.39
CA ILE A 80 6.27 7.63 -1.29
C ILE A 80 7.46 6.83 -0.76
N TYR A 81 7.27 5.56 -0.46
CA TYR A 81 8.31 4.67 0.05
C TYR A 81 9.52 4.58 -0.90
N PHE A 82 9.29 4.32 -2.19
CA PHE A 82 10.37 4.20 -3.16
C PHE A 82 11.09 5.53 -3.40
N THR A 83 10.37 6.65 -3.43
CA THR A 83 10.99 7.98 -3.53
C THR A 83 11.90 8.27 -2.33
N LYS A 84 11.40 7.99 -1.12
CA LYS A 84 12.12 8.23 0.13
C LYS A 84 13.37 7.37 0.25
N ASN A 85 13.27 6.11 -0.10
CA ASN A 85 14.27 5.11 0.24
C ASN A 85 15.19 4.67 -0.90
N ASN A 86 14.79 4.88 -2.15
CA ASN A 86 15.49 4.39 -3.36
C ASN A 86 15.68 5.49 -4.42
N GLY A 87 15.16 6.68 -4.16
CA GLY A 87 15.29 7.82 -5.05
C GLY A 87 14.29 7.86 -6.20
N LEU A 88 14.38 8.92 -7.00
CA LEU A 88 13.42 9.23 -8.06
C LEU A 88 13.49 8.23 -9.22
N ALA A 89 14.70 7.76 -9.58
CA ALA A 89 14.87 6.80 -10.67
C ALA A 89 14.13 5.48 -10.40
N ALA A 90 14.26 4.92 -9.18
CA ALA A 90 13.55 3.71 -8.79
C ALA A 90 12.03 3.91 -8.80
N ARG A 91 11.55 5.10 -8.39
CA ARG A 91 10.13 5.44 -8.50
C ARG A 91 9.67 5.48 -9.96
N MET A 92 10.45 6.07 -10.88
CA MET A 92 10.09 6.13 -12.29
C MET A 92 10.00 4.74 -12.91
N ILE A 93 10.97 3.87 -12.65
CA ILE A 93 10.94 2.47 -13.08
C ILE A 93 9.67 1.78 -12.56
N LEU A 94 9.33 1.99 -11.28
CA LEU A 94 8.13 1.42 -10.67
C LEU A 94 6.85 1.92 -11.35
N VAL A 95 6.75 3.22 -11.66
CA VAL A 95 5.59 3.81 -12.36
C VAL A 95 5.47 3.22 -13.76
N CYS A 96 6.56 3.21 -14.54
CA CYS A 96 6.54 2.65 -15.90
C CYS A 96 6.16 1.17 -15.91
N GLY A 97 6.77 0.37 -15.04
CA GLY A 97 6.46 -1.06 -14.92
C GLY A 97 5.00 -1.30 -14.51
N LEU A 98 4.47 -0.47 -13.59
CA LEU A 98 3.06 -0.56 -13.22
C LEU A 98 2.14 -0.21 -14.39
N LEU A 99 2.39 0.89 -15.11
CA LEU A 99 1.55 1.30 -16.22
C LEU A 99 1.52 0.26 -17.33
N LEU A 100 2.67 -0.31 -17.69
CA LEU A 100 2.74 -1.41 -18.65
C LEU A 100 1.91 -2.61 -18.19
N ARG A 101 2.07 -3.01 -16.93
CA ARG A 101 1.29 -4.10 -16.35
C ARG A 101 -0.20 -3.81 -16.35
N LEU A 102 -0.61 -2.60 -15.94
CA LEU A 102 -2.02 -2.21 -15.90
C LEU A 102 -2.64 -2.19 -17.29
N LEU A 103 -1.90 -1.75 -18.29
CA LEU A 103 -2.35 -1.78 -19.68
C LEU A 103 -2.61 -3.21 -20.13
N PHE A 104 -1.65 -4.11 -19.91
CA PHE A 104 -1.79 -5.53 -20.25
C PHE A 104 -2.96 -6.17 -19.49
N ASP A 105 -3.03 -5.99 -18.17
CA ASP A 105 -4.10 -6.52 -17.31
C ASP A 105 -5.48 -5.98 -17.71
N SER A 106 -5.56 -4.71 -18.14
CA SER A 106 -6.80 -4.08 -18.58
C SER A 106 -7.30 -4.67 -19.89
N VAL A 107 -6.40 -4.86 -20.87
CA VAL A 107 -6.73 -5.50 -22.15
C VAL A 107 -7.19 -6.94 -21.92
N ALA A 108 -6.41 -7.73 -21.15
CA ALA A 108 -6.75 -9.12 -20.85
C ALA A 108 -8.10 -9.23 -20.12
N ALA A 109 -8.32 -8.40 -19.11
CA ALA A 109 -9.59 -8.39 -18.37
C ALA A 109 -10.76 -7.94 -19.25
N GLY A 110 -10.56 -6.95 -20.13
CA GLY A 110 -11.56 -6.50 -21.10
C GLY A 110 -11.96 -7.61 -22.07
N LEU A 111 -10.98 -8.33 -22.63
CA LEU A 111 -11.26 -9.50 -23.49
C LEU A 111 -12.04 -10.58 -22.74
N CYS A 112 -11.68 -10.88 -21.49
CA CYS A 112 -12.42 -11.84 -20.68
C CYS A 112 -13.86 -11.36 -20.37
N VAL A 113 -14.08 -10.06 -20.19
CA VAL A 113 -15.43 -9.49 -20.02
C VAL A 113 -16.25 -9.68 -21.30
N LEU A 114 -15.68 -9.44 -22.47
CA LEU A 114 -16.33 -9.67 -23.76
C LEU A 114 -16.66 -11.15 -23.98
N LEU A 115 -15.68 -12.05 -23.79
CA LEU A 115 -15.86 -13.49 -23.96
C LEU A 115 -16.92 -14.07 -23.00
N THR A 116 -17.04 -13.52 -21.80
CA THR A 116 -18.05 -13.94 -20.81
C THR A 116 -19.38 -13.19 -20.95
N LEU A 117 -19.55 -12.37 -22.00
CA LEU A 117 -20.70 -11.48 -22.20
C LEU A 117 -21.01 -10.64 -20.94
N GLY A 118 -19.98 -10.26 -20.22
CA GLY A 118 -20.13 -9.48 -18.99
C GLY A 118 -20.71 -10.25 -17.78
N ARG A 119 -20.96 -11.56 -17.89
CA ARG A 119 -21.54 -12.33 -16.78
C ARG A 119 -20.59 -12.56 -15.61
N SER A 120 -19.28 -12.56 -15.84
CA SER A 120 -18.29 -12.81 -14.78
C SER A 120 -18.00 -11.53 -13.97
N GLU A 121 -18.48 -11.49 -12.73
CA GLU A 121 -18.23 -10.40 -11.80
C GLU A 121 -16.72 -10.20 -11.51
N ARG A 122 -15.98 -11.31 -11.44
CA ARG A 122 -14.52 -11.28 -11.22
C ARG A 122 -13.81 -10.46 -12.29
N TRP A 123 -14.10 -10.68 -13.57
CA TRP A 123 -13.45 -9.98 -14.68
C TRP A 123 -13.90 -8.54 -14.79
N ARG A 124 -15.19 -8.25 -14.59
CA ARG A 124 -15.70 -6.88 -14.54
C ARG A 124 -15.02 -6.07 -13.43
N ASN A 125 -14.88 -6.66 -12.22
CA ASN A 125 -14.22 -5.97 -11.11
C ASN A 125 -12.72 -5.75 -11.39
N ARG A 126 -12.02 -6.74 -11.96
CA ARG A 126 -10.61 -6.60 -12.34
C ARG A 126 -10.43 -5.47 -13.36
N TRP A 127 -11.24 -5.46 -14.42
CA TRP A 127 -11.21 -4.42 -15.45
C TRP A 127 -11.48 -3.04 -14.87
N ARG A 128 -12.52 -2.91 -14.02
CA ARG A 128 -12.85 -1.65 -13.33
C ARG A 128 -11.69 -1.13 -12.48
N VAL A 129 -11.03 -1.99 -11.71
CA VAL A 129 -9.89 -1.60 -10.87
C VAL A 129 -8.69 -1.17 -11.72
N CYS A 130 -8.35 -1.92 -12.77
CA CYS A 130 -7.25 -1.56 -13.66
C CYS A 130 -7.51 -0.23 -14.39
N SER A 131 -8.71 -0.05 -14.96
CA SER A 131 -9.10 1.18 -15.65
C SER A 131 -9.09 2.38 -14.71
N ALA A 132 -9.60 2.23 -13.50
CA ALA A 132 -9.58 3.30 -12.49
C ALA A 132 -8.16 3.72 -12.11
N LEU A 133 -7.24 2.77 -11.97
CA LEU A 133 -5.83 3.07 -11.70
C LEU A 133 -5.14 3.77 -12.88
N ILE A 134 -5.43 3.37 -14.12
CA ILE A 134 -4.92 4.05 -15.31
C ILE A 134 -5.41 5.50 -15.33
N VAL A 135 -6.71 5.72 -15.15
CA VAL A 135 -7.30 7.06 -15.10
C VAL A 135 -6.70 7.90 -13.98
N TRP A 136 -6.48 7.31 -12.81
CA TRP A 136 -5.82 7.99 -11.70
C TRP A 136 -4.41 8.47 -12.05
N HIS A 137 -3.63 7.66 -12.79
CA HIS A 137 -2.29 8.06 -13.25
C HIS A 137 -2.36 9.18 -14.29
N LEU A 138 -3.27 9.08 -15.27
CA LEU A 138 -3.45 10.08 -16.33
C LEU A 138 -3.91 11.44 -15.77
N ARG A 139 -4.71 11.44 -14.69
CA ARG A 139 -5.12 12.65 -13.97
C ARG A 139 -4.07 13.23 -13.04
N GLY A 140 -2.82 12.81 -13.11
CA GLY A 140 -1.76 13.31 -12.26
C GLY A 140 -1.81 12.81 -10.81
N ARG A 141 -2.53 11.73 -10.54
CA ARG A 141 -2.62 11.08 -9.22
C ARG A 141 -3.24 11.97 -8.13
N PRO A 142 -4.47 12.46 -8.33
CA PRO A 142 -5.13 13.34 -7.37
C PRO A 142 -5.23 12.69 -5.98
N ARG A 143 -5.15 13.53 -4.93
CA ARG A 143 -5.15 13.05 -3.54
C ARG A 143 -6.52 12.55 -3.10
N GLU A 144 -7.58 13.09 -3.63
CA GLU A 144 -8.97 12.80 -3.29
C GLU A 144 -9.44 11.42 -3.76
N ALA A 145 -8.71 10.78 -4.68
CA ALA A 145 -9.09 9.49 -5.25
C ALA A 145 -8.79 8.27 -4.35
N GLY A 146 -8.16 8.48 -3.18
CA GLY A 146 -7.81 7.42 -2.23
C GLY A 146 -8.91 7.15 -1.19
N LEU A 147 -8.49 6.55 -0.06
CA LEU A 147 -9.33 6.41 1.10
C LEU A 147 -9.62 7.78 1.74
N PRO A 148 -10.80 7.99 2.32
CA PRO A 148 -11.11 9.22 3.05
C PRO A 148 -10.14 9.37 4.25
N ARG A 149 -9.62 10.57 4.41
CA ARG A 149 -8.68 10.93 5.49
C ARG A 149 -9.41 11.64 6.59
#